data_c4c18f8d5f0ecf78ce654fe00c001745
#
_entry.id   c4c18f8d5f0ecf78ce654fe00c001745
#
_cell.length_a   1.000
_cell.length_b   1.000
_cell.length_c   1.000
_cell.angle_alpha   90.00
_cell.angle_beta   90.00
_cell.angle_gamma   90.00
#
_symmetry.space_group_name_H-M   'P 1'
#
loop_
_entity.id
_entity.type
_entity.pdbx_description
1 polymer ?
#
loop_
_entity_poly.entity_id
_entity_poly.type
_entity_poly.pdbx_seq_one_letter_code
_entity_poly.pdbx_strand_id
1 'polypeptide(L)'
;IAAKQLTGKPLVVHMHATSYDRASDDQVDTRVVDLETKGMMAADKVMAVSELTRNICINRYGIDPDKVVAVHNAVDFSGREKLEVERNVKEKVVTFLGRVTYQKGPEYFIEAAAKVLKRCNNVRFVMAGSGDMLNRCIRHVARLGISDRFHFTGFLRGKEVHKMFALSDVYVMPSISEPFGISPLEAMQTNVPSIISKQSGCAEILSYALKVDF
;
A
#
# COMPACT_ATOMS: atom_id res chain seq x y z
N ILE A 1 -3.63 -15.58 23.24
CA ILE A 1 -3.28 -16.90 23.84
C ILE A 1 -4.04 -17.06 25.15
N ALA A 2 -3.88 -16.17 26.12
CA ALA A 2 -4.54 -16.28 27.44
C ALA A 2 -6.07 -16.44 27.34
N ALA A 3 -6.74 -15.67 26.47
CA ALA A 3 -8.19 -15.81 26.26
C ALA A 3 -8.60 -17.22 25.79
N LYS A 4 -7.84 -17.84 24.87
CA LYS A 4 -8.06 -19.21 24.45
C LYS A 4 -7.94 -20.20 25.60
N GLN A 5 -6.89 -20.05 26.41
CA GLN A 5 -6.65 -20.93 27.57
C GLN A 5 -7.76 -20.81 28.62
N LEU A 6 -8.25 -19.60 28.87
CA LEU A 6 -9.29 -19.35 29.88
C LEU A 6 -10.70 -19.77 29.41
N THR A 7 -11.00 -19.62 28.14
CA THR A 7 -12.36 -19.82 27.63
C THR A 7 -12.57 -21.12 26.87
N GLY A 8 -11.50 -21.82 26.47
CA GLY A 8 -11.55 -22.97 25.58
C GLY A 8 -12.03 -22.68 24.15
N LYS A 9 -12.27 -21.39 23.82
CA LYS A 9 -12.74 -21.01 22.48
C LYS A 9 -11.62 -21.04 21.46
N PRO A 10 -11.92 -21.34 20.17
CA PRO A 10 -10.93 -21.29 19.11
C PRO A 10 -10.36 -19.89 18.94
N LEU A 11 -9.05 -19.83 18.66
CA LEU A 11 -8.30 -18.61 18.39
C LEU A 11 -8.00 -18.53 16.89
N VAL A 12 -8.45 -17.46 16.25
CA VAL A 12 -8.07 -17.11 14.89
C VAL A 12 -7.17 -15.87 14.92
N VAL A 13 -6.04 -15.92 14.25
CA VAL A 13 -5.13 -14.79 14.08
C VAL A 13 -5.26 -14.28 12.65
N HIS A 14 -5.52 -12.97 12.48
CA HIS A 14 -5.59 -12.32 11.17
C HIS A 14 -4.35 -11.46 10.95
N MET A 15 -3.52 -11.88 9.99
CA MET A 15 -2.26 -11.22 9.64
C MET A 15 -2.50 -10.18 8.53
N HIS A 16 -2.52 -8.90 8.93
CA HIS A 16 -2.63 -7.77 8.01
C HIS A 16 -1.28 -7.29 7.48
N ALA A 17 -0.22 -7.52 8.23
CA ALA A 17 1.17 -7.27 7.87
C ALA A 17 2.06 -8.06 8.82
N THR A 18 3.28 -8.33 8.42
CA THR A 18 4.31 -8.98 9.23
C THR A 18 5.46 -8.04 9.51
N SER A 19 6.34 -8.39 10.45
CA SER A 19 7.59 -7.66 10.67
C SER A 19 8.48 -7.64 9.43
N TYR A 20 8.44 -8.67 8.61
CA TYR A 20 9.20 -8.75 7.34
C TYR A 20 8.71 -7.77 6.28
N ASP A 21 7.43 -7.38 6.29
CA ASP A 21 6.89 -6.35 5.38
C ASP A 21 7.39 -4.94 5.71
N ARG A 22 7.80 -4.71 6.95
CA ARG A 22 8.18 -3.38 7.48
C ARG A 22 9.68 -3.17 7.54
N ALA A 23 10.44 -4.25 7.48
CA ALA A 23 11.88 -4.19 7.60
C ALA A 23 12.52 -3.58 6.34
N SER A 24 13.53 -2.76 6.55
CA SER A 24 14.48 -2.39 5.52
C SER A 24 15.69 -3.34 5.65
N ASP A 25 16.11 -3.94 4.53
CA ASP A 25 17.34 -4.75 4.44
C ASP A 25 17.42 -5.92 5.44
N ASP A 26 16.36 -6.70 5.59
CA ASP A 26 16.27 -7.85 6.50
C ASP A 26 16.52 -7.54 8.00
N GLN A 27 16.58 -6.29 8.40
CA GLN A 27 16.71 -5.90 9.82
C GLN A 27 15.35 -5.93 10.52
N VAL A 28 14.85 -7.14 10.79
CA VAL A 28 13.61 -7.33 11.56
C VAL A 28 13.89 -7.28 13.07
N ASP A 29 12.98 -6.71 13.86
CA ASP A 29 13.03 -6.84 15.32
C ASP A 29 12.66 -8.28 15.70
N THR A 30 13.65 -9.07 16.07
CA THR A 30 13.51 -10.48 16.42
C THR A 30 12.53 -10.71 17.57
N ARG A 31 12.36 -9.75 18.48
CA ARG A 31 11.39 -9.85 19.60
C ARG A 31 9.96 -9.77 19.07
N VAL A 32 9.71 -8.91 18.08
CA VAL A 32 8.40 -8.81 17.45
C VAL A 32 8.10 -10.05 16.61
N VAL A 33 9.08 -10.55 15.84
CA VAL A 33 8.96 -11.81 15.10
C VAL A 33 8.64 -12.98 16.04
N ASP A 34 9.28 -13.06 17.20
CA ASP A 34 9.01 -14.12 18.18
C ASP A 34 7.57 -14.04 18.74
N LEU A 35 7.07 -12.83 19.01
CA LEU A 35 5.68 -12.62 19.45
C LEU A 35 4.66 -12.97 18.37
N GLU A 36 4.90 -12.54 17.13
CA GLU A 36 4.07 -12.88 15.98
C GLU A 36 4.03 -14.40 15.76
N THR A 37 5.20 -15.06 15.81
CA THR A 37 5.33 -16.51 15.70
C THR A 37 4.54 -17.24 16.78
N LYS A 38 4.72 -16.86 18.04
CA LYS A 38 3.98 -17.46 19.18
C LYS A 38 2.47 -17.28 19.03
N GLY A 39 2.03 -16.12 18.57
CA GLY A 39 0.62 -15.83 18.30
C GLY A 39 0.04 -16.77 17.24
N MET A 40 0.72 -16.90 16.11
CA MET A 40 0.30 -17.77 14.99
C MET A 40 0.37 -19.25 15.36
N MET A 41 1.41 -19.70 16.08
CA MET A 41 1.51 -21.09 16.53
C MET A 41 0.39 -21.48 17.48
N ALA A 42 0.00 -20.60 18.40
CA ALA A 42 -1.08 -20.84 19.37
C ALA A 42 -2.49 -20.78 18.75
N ALA A 43 -2.64 -20.15 17.57
CA ALA A 43 -3.92 -20.05 16.88
C ALA A 43 -4.39 -21.41 16.31
N ASP A 44 -5.68 -21.63 16.20
CA ASP A 44 -6.28 -22.77 15.51
C ASP A 44 -6.28 -22.58 13.99
N LYS A 45 -6.44 -21.32 13.54
CA LYS A 45 -6.27 -20.90 12.13
C LYS A 45 -5.59 -19.54 12.07
N VAL A 46 -4.85 -19.32 10.99
CA VAL A 46 -4.23 -18.04 10.64
C VAL A 46 -4.83 -17.58 9.30
N MET A 47 -5.40 -16.39 9.28
CA MET A 47 -5.89 -15.75 8.06
C MET A 47 -4.85 -14.74 7.61
N ALA A 48 -4.34 -14.89 6.40
CA ALA A 48 -3.43 -13.94 5.78
C ALA A 48 -4.18 -13.10 4.73
N VAL A 49 -3.87 -11.82 4.61
CA VAL A 49 -4.58 -10.90 3.68
C VAL A 49 -4.27 -11.14 2.21
N SER A 50 -3.31 -12.01 1.90
CA SER A 50 -2.89 -12.36 0.54
C SER A 50 -2.12 -13.67 0.53
N GLU A 51 -1.92 -14.27 -0.64
CA GLU A 51 -1.00 -15.42 -0.81
C GLU A 51 0.44 -15.00 -0.53
N LEU A 52 0.83 -13.75 -0.87
CA LEU A 52 2.12 -13.18 -0.51
C LEU A 52 2.34 -13.26 1.01
N THR A 53 1.40 -12.74 1.81
CA THR A 53 1.48 -12.79 3.28
C THR A 53 1.39 -14.23 3.80
N ARG A 54 0.55 -15.08 3.19
CA ARG A 54 0.47 -16.51 3.52
C ARG A 54 1.84 -17.18 3.37
N ASN A 55 2.51 -16.97 2.25
CA ASN A 55 3.83 -17.53 1.99
C ASN A 55 4.89 -17.02 2.98
N ILE A 56 4.81 -15.78 3.41
CA ILE A 56 5.69 -15.25 4.48
C ILE A 56 5.43 -15.99 5.79
N CYS A 57 4.15 -16.20 6.19
CA CYS A 57 3.81 -16.94 7.41
C CYS A 57 4.37 -18.38 7.38
N ILE A 58 4.30 -19.05 6.23
CA ILE A 58 4.81 -20.41 6.08
C ILE A 58 6.34 -20.43 6.04
N ASN A 59 6.96 -19.65 5.15
CA ASN A 59 8.38 -19.76 4.84
C ASN A 59 9.30 -19.05 5.82
N ARG A 60 8.86 -17.92 6.40
CA ARG A 60 9.67 -17.11 7.33
C ARG A 60 9.35 -17.40 8.79
N TYR A 61 8.09 -17.70 9.12
CA TYR A 61 7.66 -18.00 10.50
C TYR A 61 7.54 -19.50 10.79
N GLY A 62 7.65 -20.37 9.78
CA GLY A 62 7.55 -21.82 9.94
C GLY A 62 6.17 -22.31 10.36
N ILE A 63 5.10 -21.58 10.00
CA ILE A 63 3.73 -21.97 10.34
C ILE A 63 3.27 -23.06 9.37
N ASP A 64 2.58 -24.07 9.92
CA ASP A 64 2.01 -25.17 9.15
C ASP A 64 1.12 -24.64 8.02
N PRO A 65 1.37 -25.03 6.75
CA PRO A 65 0.57 -24.62 5.58
C PRO A 65 -0.93 -24.88 5.72
N ASP A 66 -1.32 -25.99 6.37
CA ASP A 66 -2.72 -26.37 6.58
C ASP A 66 -3.44 -25.44 7.57
N LYS A 67 -2.68 -24.70 8.35
CA LYS A 67 -3.16 -23.76 9.35
C LYS A 67 -3.39 -22.37 8.78
N VAL A 68 -2.73 -22.00 7.67
CA VAL A 68 -2.76 -20.67 7.08
C VAL A 68 -3.65 -20.66 5.85
N VAL A 69 -4.61 -19.74 5.81
CA VAL A 69 -5.49 -19.49 4.66
C VAL A 69 -5.38 -18.05 4.21
N ALA A 70 -5.28 -17.82 2.90
CA ALA A 70 -5.37 -16.47 2.34
C ALA A 70 -6.83 -16.03 2.20
N VAL A 71 -7.14 -14.88 2.77
CA VAL A 71 -8.46 -14.21 2.66
C VAL A 71 -8.19 -12.76 2.28
N HIS A 72 -8.39 -12.45 1.01
CA HIS A 72 -8.10 -11.12 0.48
C HIS A 72 -8.98 -10.04 1.10
N ASN A 73 -8.39 -8.86 1.34
CA ASN A 73 -9.16 -7.68 1.70
C ASN A 73 -10.03 -7.23 0.54
N ALA A 74 -11.09 -6.51 0.86
CA ALA A 74 -12.00 -5.94 -0.12
C ALA A 74 -12.33 -4.49 0.25
N VAL A 75 -12.95 -3.79 -0.69
CA VAL A 75 -13.55 -2.47 -0.49
C VAL A 75 -15.05 -2.57 -0.73
N ASP A 76 -15.81 -1.85 0.06
CA ASP A 76 -17.25 -1.75 -0.12
C ASP A 76 -17.57 -0.75 -1.23
N PHE A 77 -18.33 -1.21 -2.22
CA PHE A 77 -18.81 -0.39 -3.34
C PHE A 77 -20.18 0.24 -3.06
N SER A 78 -20.86 -0.18 -1.98
CA SER A 78 -22.17 0.36 -1.63
C SER A 78 -22.07 1.77 -1.04
N GLY A 79 -23.01 2.64 -1.40
CA GLY A 79 -23.22 3.93 -0.73
C GLY A 79 -22.20 5.03 -1.08
N ARG A 80 -21.38 4.89 -2.11
CA ARG A 80 -20.53 5.98 -2.57
C ARG A 80 -21.29 6.88 -3.54
N GLU A 81 -21.66 8.06 -3.05
CA GLU A 81 -22.12 9.14 -3.93
C GLU A 81 -21.03 9.46 -4.95
N LYS A 82 -21.42 9.60 -6.22
CA LYS A 82 -20.55 10.15 -7.26
C LYS A 82 -20.19 11.57 -6.82
N LEU A 83 -18.97 11.75 -6.31
CA LEU A 83 -18.50 13.09 -5.99
C LEU A 83 -18.27 13.84 -7.30
N GLU A 84 -19.14 14.80 -7.59
CA GLU A 84 -18.85 15.79 -8.59
C GLU A 84 -17.74 16.71 -8.05
N VAL A 85 -16.54 16.52 -8.54
CA VAL A 85 -15.39 17.35 -8.18
C VAL A 85 -15.08 18.23 -9.37
N GLU A 86 -15.20 19.54 -9.18
CA GLU A 86 -14.79 20.51 -10.20
C GLU A 86 -13.26 20.41 -10.38
N ARG A 87 -12.86 20.11 -11.61
CA ARG A 87 -11.46 19.96 -11.97
C ARG A 87 -10.91 21.27 -12.55
N ASN A 88 -10.22 22.03 -11.73
CA ASN A 88 -9.57 23.29 -12.13
C ASN A 88 -8.12 23.12 -12.61
N VAL A 89 -7.66 21.86 -12.80
CA VAL A 89 -6.29 21.54 -13.24
C VAL A 89 -6.35 21.02 -14.67
N LYS A 90 -5.61 21.65 -15.59
CA LYS A 90 -5.54 21.27 -17.02
C LYS A 90 -4.58 20.10 -17.27
N GLU A 91 -3.54 19.99 -16.45
CA GLU A 91 -2.54 18.93 -16.54
C GLU A 91 -3.12 17.59 -16.13
N LYS A 92 -2.52 16.51 -16.63
CA LYS A 92 -2.77 15.16 -16.12
C LYS A 92 -2.21 15.02 -14.71
N VAL A 93 -2.97 14.39 -13.84
CA VAL A 93 -2.62 14.22 -12.42
C VAL A 93 -2.25 12.76 -12.15
N VAL A 94 -1.01 12.54 -11.74
CA VAL A 94 -0.49 11.23 -11.31
C VAL A 94 -0.34 11.26 -9.80
N THR A 95 -0.96 10.29 -9.11
CA THR A 95 -1.09 10.33 -7.65
C THR A 95 -0.44 9.12 -6.99
N PHE A 96 0.28 9.37 -5.90
CA PHE A 96 0.69 8.43 -4.88
C PHE A 96 -0.15 8.69 -3.62
N LEU A 97 -0.70 7.64 -3.01
CA LEU A 97 -1.41 7.72 -1.72
C LEU A 97 -0.88 6.64 -0.77
N GLY A 98 -0.43 7.07 0.40
CA GLY A 98 -0.01 6.14 1.45
C GLY A 98 0.90 6.76 2.49
N ARG A 99 1.35 5.96 3.44
CA ARG A 99 2.41 6.38 4.36
C ARG A 99 3.67 6.67 3.57
N VAL A 100 4.32 7.80 3.83
CA VAL A 100 5.57 8.18 3.17
C VAL A 100 6.74 7.54 3.95
N THR A 101 6.90 6.24 3.76
CA THR A 101 7.88 5.37 4.43
C THR A 101 8.63 4.53 3.40
N TYR A 102 9.78 3.95 3.77
CA TYR A 102 10.59 3.10 2.90
C TYR A 102 9.76 2.01 2.21
N GLN A 103 8.94 1.28 2.98
CA GLN A 103 8.08 0.19 2.49
C GLN A 103 7.21 0.60 1.29
N LYS A 104 6.73 1.86 1.27
CA LYS A 104 5.83 2.37 0.23
C LYS A 104 6.54 2.89 -1.02
N GLY A 105 7.87 2.94 -1.02
CA GLY A 105 8.68 3.30 -2.17
C GLY A 105 8.48 4.72 -2.71
N PRO A 106 8.34 5.77 -1.87
CA PRO A 106 8.04 7.12 -2.35
C PRO A 106 9.16 7.69 -3.24
N GLU A 107 10.40 7.24 -3.07
CA GLU A 107 11.53 7.69 -3.89
C GLU A 107 11.42 7.16 -5.33
N TYR A 108 10.94 5.93 -5.52
CA TYR A 108 10.67 5.39 -6.87
C TYR A 108 9.60 6.21 -7.60
N PHE A 109 8.57 6.67 -6.88
CA PHE A 109 7.57 7.57 -7.44
C PHE A 109 8.17 8.89 -7.91
N ILE A 110 9.08 9.50 -7.13
CA ILE A 110 9.75 10.76 -7.45
C ILE A 110 10.69 10.58 -8.66
N GLU A 111 11.45 9.49 -8.69
CA GLU A 111 12.36 9.20 -9.82
C GLU A 111 11.60 8.92 -11.12
N ALA A 112 10.47 8.20 -11.02
CA ALA A 112 9.58 7.98 -12.16
C ALA A 112 9.00 9.32 -12.66
N ALA A 113 8.57 10.21 -11.75
CA ALA A 113 8.09 11.54 -12.09
C ALA A 113 9.14 12.36 -12.85
N ALA A 114 10.40 12.36 -12.39
CA ALA A 114 11.48 13.05 -13.06
C ALA A 114 11.75 12.49 -14.47
N LYS A 115 11.64 11.17 -14.65
CA LYS A 115 11.77 10.53 -15.99
C LYS A 115 10.62 10.90 -16.92
N VAL A 116 9.38 10.93 -16.41
CA VAL A 116 8.19 11.30 -17.19
C VAL A 116 8.27 12.77 -17.62
N LEU A 117 8.64 13.68 -16.73
CA LEU A 117 8.73 15.12 -17.01
C LEU A 117 9.73 15.48 -18.08
N LYS A 118 10.75 14.62 -18.33
CA LYS A 118 11.67 14.78 -19.48
C LYS A 118 10.99 14.56 -20.84
N ARG A 119 9.82 13.91 -20.86
CA ARG A 119 9.09 13.52 -22.09
C ARG A 119 7.72 14.17 -22.20
N CYS A 120 7.12 14.54 -21.08
CA CYS A 120 5.74 15.05 -21.02
C CYS A 120 5.65 16.18 -19.99
N ASN A 121 5.38 17.41 -20.47
CA ASN A 121 5.28 18.58 -19.62
C ASN A 121 3.86 18.86 -19.10
N ASN A 122 2.83 18.19 -19.65
CA ASN A 122 1.45 18.36 -19.24
C ASN A 122 1.02 17.38 -18.16
N VAL A 123 1.89 17.21 -17.15
CA VAL A 123 1.68 16.28 -16.03
C VAL A 123 2.03 16.97 -14.71
N ARG A 124 1.25 16.69 -13.70
CA ARG A 124 1.47 17.08 -12.31
C ARG A 124 1.46 15.85 -11.42
N PHE A 125 2.34 15.80 -10.45
CA PHE A 125 2.47 14.69 -9.51
C PHE A 125 1.97 15.11 -8.13
N VAL A 126 1.21 14.23 -7.48
CA VAL A 126 0.66 14.45 -6.14
C VAL A 126 1.11 13.31 -5.24
N MET A 127 1.76 13.66 -4.14
CA MET A 127 2.09 12.71 -3.06
C MET A 127 1.21 13.01 -1.86
N ALA A 128 0.24 12.14 -1.63
CA ALA A 128 -0.72 12.24 -0.54
C ALA A 128 -0.32 11.28 0.59
N GLY A 129 -0.06 11.84 1.75
CA GLY A 129 0.31 11.09 2.95
C GLY A 129 1.33 11.78 3.83
N SER A 130 1.65 11.12 4.93
CA SER A 130 2.68 11.53 5.89
C SER A 130 3.55 10.33 6.28
N GLY A 131 4.73 10.60 6.82
CA GLY A 131 5.67 9.57 7.25
C GLY A 131 7.07 10.15 7.46
N ASP A 132 7.95 9.31 7.94
CA ASP A 132 9.34 9.65 8.28
C ASP A 132 10.18 10.10 7.08
N MET A 133 9.83 9.63 5.87
CA MET A 133 10.53 10.03 4.64
C MET A 133 10.00 11.31 3.99
N LEU A 134 8.90 11.93 4.47
CA LEU A 134 8.28 13.08 3.79
C LEU A 134 9.27 14.23 3.55
N ASN A 135 10.02 14.65 4.58
CA ASN A 135 11.01 15.72 4.44
C ASN A 135 12.16 15.36 3.49
N ARG A 136 12.54 14.09 3.43
CA ARG A 136 13.54 13.58 2.48
C ARG A 136 13.00 13.64 1.05
N CYS A 137 11.75 13.25 0.84
CA CYS A 137 11.07 13.32 -0.45
C CYS A 137 10.96 14.77 -0.97
N ILE A 138 10.57 15.72 -0.12
CA ILE A 138 10.50 17.14 -0.49
C ILE A 138 11.87 17.65 -0.96
N ARG A 139 12.95 17.35 -0.21
CA ARG A 139 14.31 17.71 -0.61
C ARG A 139 14.75 17.03 -1.89
N HIS A 140 14.32 15.79 -2.12
CA HIS A 140 14.64 15.04 -3.33
C HIS A 140 14.00 15.69 -4.57
N VAL A 141 12.71 16.02 -4.49
CA VAL A 141 11.97 16.74 -5.55
C VAL A 141 12.64 18.09 -5.87
N ALA A 142 13.06 18.85 -4.84
CA ALA A 142 13.76 20.11 -5.03
C ALA A 142 15.12 19.94 -5.73
N ARG A 143 15.90 18.93 -5.34
CA ARG A 143 17.21 18.63 -6.00
C ARG A 143 17.05 18.21 -7.46
N LEU A 144 15.95 17.57 -7.83
CA LEU A 144 15.65 17.19 -9.21
C LEU A 144 15.07 18.37 -10.04
N GLY A 145 14.81 19.52 -9.41
CA GLY A 145 14.29 20.71 -10.10
C GLY A 145 12.87 20.58 -10.61
N ILE A 146 12.03 19.71 -9.99
CA ILE A 146 10.65 19.41 -10.43
C ILE A 146 9.59 19.89 -9.42
N SER A 147 9.94 20.81 -8.52
CA SER A 147 9.04 21.27 -7.45
C SER A 147 7.78 21.95 -7.97
N ASP A 148 7.82 22.64 -9.10
CA ASP A 148 6.69 23.31 -9.75
C ASP A 148 5.66 22.31 -10.31
N ARG A 149 6.05 21.05 -10.49
CA ARG A 149 5.22 19.94 -10.99
C ARG A 149 4.82 18.95 -9.92
N PHE A 150 5.23 19.17 -8.68
CA PHE A 150 5.01 18.24 -7.58
C PHE A 150 4.24 18.88 -6.43
N HIS A 151 3.21 18.19 -5.92
CA HIS A 151 2.39 18.67 -4.81
C HIS A 151 2.37 17.62 -3.68
N PHE A 152 2.64 18.08 -2.45
CA PHE A 152 2.54 17.28 -1.23
C PHE A 152 1.32 17.74 -0.44
N THR A 153 0.32 16.85 -0.27
CA THR A 153 -0.93 17.21 0.40
C THR A 153 -0.86 17.06 1.92
N GLY A 154 0.12 16.28 2.42
CA GLY A 154 0.05 15.75 3.78
C GLY A 154 -0.98 14.62 3.88
N PHE A 155 -1.40 14.30 5.09
CA PHE A 155 -2.32 13.20 5.38
C PHE A 155 -3.75 13.58 5.01
N LEU A 156 -4.41 12.75 4.19
CA LEU A 156 -5.81 12.91 3.77
C LEU A 156 -6.72 11.90 4.49
N ARG A 157 -7.99 12.26 4.71
CA ARG A 157 -8.99 11.42 5.37
C ARG A 157 -10.34 11.40 4.65
N GLY A 158 -10.99 10.25 4.66
CA GLY A 158 -12.37 10.08 4.22
C GLY A 158 -12.64 10.74 2.85
N LYS A 159 -13.52 11.74 2.82
CA LYS A 159 -13.93 12.43 1.58
C LYS A 159 -12.77 13.10 0.83
N GLU A 160 -11.68 13.49 1.51
CA GLU A 160 -10.51 14.10 0.86
C GLU A 160 -9.77 13.09 -0.03
N VAL A 161 -9.68 11.83 0.41
CA VAL A 161 -9.09 10.73 -0.38
C VAL A 161 -9.92 10.52 -1.65
N HIS A 162 -11.25 10.50 -1.53
CA HIS A 162 -12.13 10.34 -2.70
C HIS A 162 -12.02 11.52 -3.67
N LYS A 163 -11.96 12.76 -3.17
CA LYS A 163 -11.75 13.95 -4.00
C LYS A 163 -10.41 13.89 -4.74
N MET A 164 -9.36 13.46 -4.06
CA MET A 164 -8.05 13.30 -4.66
C MET A 164 -8.08 12.25 -5.79
N PHE A 165 -8.69 11.08 -5.58
CA PHE A 165 -8.84 10.09 -6.64
C PHE A 165 -9.70 10.61 -7.80
N ALA A 166 -10.81 11.32 -7.53
CA ALA A 166 -11.64 11.91 -8.58
C ALA A 166 -10.89 12.95 -9.45
N LEU A 167 -9.85 13.58 -8.91
CA LEU A 167 -8.96 14.49 -9.66
C LEU A 167 -7.80 13.77 -10.36
N SER A 168 -7.55 12.50 -10.05
CA SER A 168 -6.41 11.74 -10.55
C SER A 168 -6.70 11.12 -11.92
N ASP A 169 -5.72 11.13 -12.81
CA ASP A 169 -5.76 10.40 -14.09
C ASP A 169 -5.06 9.04 -13.99
N VAL A 170 -4.08 8.90 -13.08
CA VAL A 170 -3.35 7.65 -12.83
C VAL A 170 -3.00 7.59 -11.35
N TYR A 171 -3.19 6.43 -10.75
CA TYR A 171 -2.69 6.11 -9.42
C TYR A 171 -1.45 5.21 -9.51
N VAL A 172 -0.44 5.48 -8.68
CA VAL A 172 0.80 4.70 -8.65
C VAL A 172 1.10 4.23 -7.23
N MET A 173 1.27 2.92 -7.05
CA MET A 173 1.69 2.29 -5.80
C MET A 173 3.01 1.53 -6.00
N PRO A 174 4.16 2.20 -5.83
CA PRO A 174 5.48 1.61 -6.06
C PRO A 174 6.03 0.96 -4.77
N SER A 175 5.18 0.24 -4.04
CA SER A 175 5.58 -0.35 -2.76
C SER A 175 6.62 -1.44 -2.94
N ILE A 176 7.67 -1.43 -2.12
CA ILE A 176 8.72 -2.46 -2.08
C ILE A 176 8.14 -3.76 -1.53
N SER A 177 7.30 -3.65 -0.50
CA SER A 177 6.51 -4.75 0.06
C SER A 177 5.15 -4.23 0.47
N GLU A 178 4.10 -4.86 -0.01
CA GLU A 178 2.73 -4.49 0.31
C GLU A 178 1.92 -5.74 0.63
N PRO A 179 1.57 -5.99 1.90
CA PRO A 179 0.84 -7.20 2.29
C PRO A 179 -0.45 -7.41 1.51
N PHE A 180 -1.18 -6.32 1.25
CA PHE A 180 -2.33 -6.34 0.36
C PHE A 180 -2.39 -5.10 -0.55
N GLY A 181 -2.66 -3.90 0.01
CA GLY A 181 -2.84 -2.65 -0.74
C GLY A 181 -4.30 -2.38 -1.10
N ILE A 182 -5.01 -1.67 -0.22
CA ILE A 182 -6.41 -1.28 -0.44
C ILE A 182 -6.53 -0.10 -1.41
N SER A 183 -5.56 0.81 -1.39
CA SER A 183 -5.61 2.06 -2.18
C SER A 183 -5.77 1.87 -3.69
N PRO A 184 -5.20 0.84 -4.36
CA PRO A 184 -5.48 0.59 -5.78
C PRO A 184 -6.94 0.25 -6.03
N LEU A 185 -7.59 -0.50 -5.11
CA LEU A 185 -9.02 -0.82 -5.23
C LEU A 185 -9.86 0.45 -5.07
N GLU A 186 -9.49 1.33 -4.15
CA GLU A 186 -10.17 2.63 -3.95
C GLU A 186 -10.00 3.54 -5.17
N ALA A 187 -8.82 3.56 -5.79
CA ALA A 187 -8.58 4.29 -7.04
C ALA A 187 -9.46 3.75 -8.17
N MET A 188 -9.48 2.43 -8.35
CA MET A 188 -10.29 1.79 -9.39
C MET A 188 -11.80 1.96 -9.19
N GLN A 189 -12.28 2.10 -7.94
CA GLN A 189 -13.68 2.47 -7.65
C GLN A 189 -14.07 3.84 -8.23
N THR A 190 -13.10 4.74 -8.41
CA THR A 190 -13.29 6.06 -9.02
C THR A 190 -12.87 6.09 -10.49
N ASN A 191 -12.74 4.93 -11.13
CA ASN A 191 -12.29 4.75 -12.51
C ASN A 191 -10.87 5.29 -12.78
N VAL A 192 -10.01 5.31 -11.78
CA VAL A 192 -8.60 5.72 -11.91
C VAL A 192 -7.75 4.48 -12.21
N PRO A 193 -7.11 4.39 -13.40
CA PRO A 193 -6.21 3.30 -13.72
C PRO A 193 -5.02 3.29 -12.74
N SER A 194 -4.60 2.09 -12.35
CA SER A 194 -3.59 1.90 -11.34
C SER A 194 -2.34 1.20 -11.89
N ILE A 195 -1.18 1.73 -11.54
CA ILE A 195 0.13 1.11 -11.74
C ILE A 195 0.59 0.64 -10.35
N ILE A 196 0.82 -0.65 -10.19
CA ILE A 196 1.14 -1.26 -8.90
C ILE A 196 2.40 -2.11 -8.99
N SER A 197 3.09 -2.24 -7.87
CA SER A 197 4.18 -3.20 -7.72
C SER A 197 3.65 -4.64 -7.77
N LYS A 198 4.41 -5.54 -8.42
CA LYS A 198 4.16 -6.99 -8.34
C LYS A 198 4.33 -7.53 -6.91
N GLN A 199 5.15 -6.88 -6.10
CA GLN A 199 5.40 -7.20 -4.69
C GLN A 199 4.26 -6.68 -3.77
N SER A 200 3.01 -6.82 -4.22
CA SER A 200 1.82 -6.45 -3.47
C SER A 200 0.74 -7.53 -3.54
N GLY A 201 0.07 -7.79 -2.42
CA GLY A 201 -0.97 -8.81 -2.36
C GLY A 201 -2.18 -8.49 -3.26
N CYS A 202 -2.51 -7.21 -3.49
CA CYS A 202 -3.56 -6.84 -4.43
C CYS A 202 -3.22 -7.17 -5.89
N ALA A 203 -1.93 -7.36 -6.23
CA ALA A 203 -1.53 -7.79 -7.56
C ALA A 203 -2.05 -9.20 -7.90
N GLU A 204 -2.37 -10.01 -6.88
CA GLU A 204 -2.94 -11.34 -7.07
C GLU A 204 -4.34 -11.30 -7.70
N ILE A 205 -5.13 -10.28 -7.35
CA ILE A 205 -6.55 -10.17 -7.73
C ILE A 205 -6.87 -9.08 -8.77
N LEU A 206 -6.02 -8.07 -8.92
CA LEU A 206 -6.26 -6.95 -9.83
C LEU A 206 -5.82 -7.30 -11.26
N SER A 207 -6.73 -7.77 -12.09
CA SER A 207 -6.45 -8.14 -13.49
C SER A 207 -6.18 -6.93 -14.40
N TYR A 208 -6.78 -5.77 -14.12
CA TYR A 208 -6.72 -4.57 -14.95
C TYR A 208 -5.69 -3.52 -14.49
N ALA A 209 -4.95 -3.79 -13.42
CA ALA A 209 -3.84 -2.93 -13.02
C ALA A 209 -2.59 -3.23 -13.84
N LEU A 210 -1.81 -2.20 -14.19
CA LEU A 210 -0.48 -2.38 -14.75
C LEU A 210 0.48 -2.79 -13.62
N LYS A 211 1.02 -4.00 -13.70
CA LYS A 211 1.91 -4.57 -12.69
C LYS A 211 3.36 -4.40 -13.12
N VAL A 212 4.16 -3.71 -12.31
CA VAL A 212 5.58 -3.46 -12.57
C VAL A 212 6.46 -4.21 -11.59
N ASP A 213 7.64 -4.59 -12.05
CA ASP A 213 8.72 -5.15 -11.25
C ASP A 213 9.83 -4.10 -11.07
N PHE A 214 10.63 -4.25 -10.01
CA PHE A 214 11.75 -3.34 -9.72
C PHE A 214 13.07 -3.92 -10.19
#